data_d6341da682b527d2cc440a6dd8124ea9
#
_entry.id   d6341da682b527d2cc440a6dd8124ea9
#
_cell.length_a   1.000
_cell.length_b   1.000
_cell.length_c   1.000
_cell.angle_alpha   90.00
_cell.angle_beta   90.00
_cell.angle_gamma   90.00
#
_symmetry.space_group_name_H-M   'P 1'
#
loop_
_entity.id
_entity.type
_entity.pdbx_description
1 polymer ?
#
loop_
_entity_poly.entity_id
_entity_poly.type
_entity_poly.pdbx_seq_one_letter_code
_entity_poly.pdbx_strand_id
1 'polypeptide(L)'
;MDWRSLSRTGPALLLACAVVLDAGAQAPARAPAGERTQERVVETFGVGANVLVRALAVEPGGATLWVGTSAGVIEVDLATGRLRNTFTRQHGLASEHVYAIGIDGAGNKWFGTRAGGASRYRDGKWRTYFPMHGLADYWVRAFANGAGGDLWLGTWAGVSRYNPKTEKFRNYAKELVSEWVSGIAVDRSGRLWVGTEGGVSMFDGKDWRSWTHSDGLGAAKSTGAMKGAPSGAGSPPRHELNVRAGGAETFMPNYVFAVFAAADGTIWAGTWGGGVSRYDGKGWTNYTTRDGLAGNVVYSIAQDAKGAFWFGTNAGLSRYDGANWRNYGRREGLTENHIYALAVAANGDVWAGTRHAVARVAAQ
;
A
#
# COMPACT_ATOMS: atom_id res chain seq x y z
N MET A 1 23.81 7.41 -7.33
CA MET A 1 24.20 7.10 -5.95
C MET A 1 23.72 5.68 -5.65
N ASP A 2 24.62 4.81 -5.21
CA ASP A 2 24.29 3.43 -4.85
C ASP A 2 23.73 3.42 -3.42
N TRP A 3 22.46 3.06 -3.27
CA TRP A 3 21.77 3.07 -1.99
C TRP A 3 22.20 1.93 -1.05
N ARG A 4 22.91 0.91 -1.57
CA ARG A 4 23.47 -0.20 -0.79
C ARG A 4 24.64 0.21 0.10
N SER A 5 25.25 1.37 -0.12
CA SER A 5 26.41 1.84 0.64
C SER A 5 26.09 2.57 1.94
N LEU A 6 24.81 2.86 2.23
CA LEU A 6 24.41 3.69 3.38
C LEU A 6 24.10 2.91 4.67
N SER A 7 24.24 1.57 4.68
CA SER A 7 23.88 0.73 5.84
C SER A 7 25.06 0.08 6.57
N ARG A 8 26.30 0.58 6.43
CA ARG A 8 27.45 0.05 7.16
C ARG A 8 27.83 0.97 8.31
N THR A 9 27.35 0.68 9.53
CA THR A 9 28.00 1.06 10.78
C THR A 9 29.00 -0.03 11.16
N GLY A 10 30.23 0.40 11.44
CA GLY A 10 31.41 -0.43 11.61
C GLY A 10 31.44 -1.31 12.86
N PRO A 11 32.45 -2.20 12.95
CA PRO A 11 32.52 -3.24 13.95
C PRO A 11 33.08 -2.73 15.28
N ALA A 12 32.46 -3.15 16.37
CA ALA A 12 33.02 -3.04 17.71
C ALA A 12 34.09 -4.13 17.91
N LEU A 13 35.26 -3.72 18.40
CA LEU A 13 36.37 -4.60 18.82
C LEU A 13 35.94 -5.52 19.96
N LEU A 14 36.14 -6.80 19.80
CA LEU A 14 36.07 -7.79 20.88
C LEU A 14 37.47 -8.14 21.37
N LEU A 15 37.70 -7.89 22.66
CA LEU A 15 38.85 -8.36 23.42
C LEU A 15 38.69 -9.85 23.73
N ALA A 16 39.65 -10.65 23.39
CA ALA A 16 39.71 -12.06 23.72
C ALA A 16 40.27 -12.28 25.14
N CYS A 17 39.54 -13.04 25.99
CA CYS A 17 40.11 -13.70 27.15
C CYS A 17 40.04 -15.22 26.94
N ALA A 18 41.19 -15.86 26.93
CA ALA A 18 41.32 -17.31 26.87
C ALA A 18 41.21 -17.91 28.29
N VAL A 19 40.40 -18.95 28.44
CA VAL A 19 40.50 -19.90 29.57
C VAL A 19 40.42 -21.33 29.04
N VAL A 20 41.30 -22.16 29.60
CA VAL A 20 41.69 -23.49 29.15
C VAL A 20 40.88 -24.59 29.88
N LEU A 21 40.42 -25.56 29.08
CA LEU A 21 40.20 -27.02 29.32
C LEU A 21 39.45 -27.55 30.55
N ASP A 22 38.40 -28.33 30.27
CA ASP A 22 38.42 -29.72 30.73
C ASP A 22 37.63 -30.65 29.79
N ALA A 23 38.13 -31.89 29.58
CA ALA A 23 37.62 -32.84 28.61
C ALA A 23 36.66 -33.83 29.31
N GLY A 24 35.35 -33.71 29.02
CA GLY A 24 34.37 -34.72 29.36
C GLY A 24 33.64 -35.18 28.12
N ALA A 25 33.81 -36.44 27.72
CA ALA A 25 33.10 -37.03 26.59
C ALA A 25 31.59 -37.11 26.85
N GLN A 26 30.82 -36.31 26.14
CA GLN A 26 29.37 -36.42 26.05
C GLN A 26 28.95 -36.91 24.67
N ALA A 27 27.93 -37.79 24.66
CA ALA A 27 27.34 -38.37 23.46
C ALA A 27 26.88 -37.28 22.45
N PRO A 28 26.83 -37.59 21.13
CA PRO A 28 26.48 -36.58 20.14
C PRO A 28 25.08 -36.06 20.38
N ALA A 29 24.99 -34.79 20.70
CA ALA A 29 23.74 -34.06 20.80
C ALA A 29 23.06 -34.11 19.43
N ARG A 30 21.78 -34.50 19.45
CA ARG A 30 20.86 -34.48 18.34
C ARG A 30 20.93 -33.08 17.67
N ALA A 31 21.24 -33.05 16.36
CA ALA A 31 21.26 -31.81 15.58
C ALA A 31 19.97 -31.01 15.84
N PRO A 32 20.05 -29.70 16.11
CA PRO A 32 18.88 -28.90 16.26
C PRO A 32 18.08 -28.94 14.96
N ALA A 33 16.77 -29.15 15.09
CA ALA A 33 15.81 -29.07 13.99
C ALA A 33 16.06 -27.78 13.24
N GLY A 34 16.21 -27.88 11.91
CA GLY A 34 16.70 -26.84 11.02
C GLY A 34 16.20 -25.44 11.39
N GLU A 35 17.13 -24.51 11.48
CA GLU A 35 16.82 -23.07 11.51
C GLU A 35 15.90 -22.77 10.33
N ARG A 36 14.62 -22.59 10.63
CA ARG A 36 13.72 -21.94 9.67
C ARG A 36 14.32 -20.56 9.48
N THR A 37 14.87 -20.33 8.31
CA THR A 37 15.33 -19.00 7.89
C THR A 37 14.18 -18.02 8.16
N GLN A 38 14.33 -17.20 9.22
CA GLN A 38 13.30 -16.22 9.56
C GLN A 38 13.30 -15.17 8.44
N GLU A 39 12.16 -15.04 7.76
CA GLU A 39 11.93 -13.89 6.87
C GLU A 39 12.22 -12.61 7.66
N ARG A 40 13.12 -11.79 7.17
CA ARG A 40 13.49 -10.50 7.77
C ARG A 40 13.44 -9.43 6.70
N VAL A 41 13.31 -8.20 7.14
CA VAL A 41 13.63 -7.06 6.28
C VAL A 41 15.10 -7.17 5.92
N VAL A 42 15.37 -7.38 4.64
CA VAL A 42 16.74 -7.63 4.16
C VAL A 42 17.43 -6.37 3.70
N GLU A 43 16.65 -5.32 3.43
CA GLU A 43 17.18 -4.11 2.88
C GLU A 43 16.23 -2.92 3.16
N THR A 44 16.81 -1.78 3.46
CA THR A 44 16.06 -0.53 3.63
C THR A 44 16.87 0.62 3.05
N PHE A 45 16.23 1.50 2.28
CA PHE A 45 16.82 2.75 1.83
C PHE A 45 15.94 3.94 2.15
N GLY A 46 16.58 5.05 2.54
CA GLY A 46 15.90 6.31 2.81
C GLY A 46 15.57 7.07 1.53
N VAL A 47 14.44 7.76 1.53
CA VAL A 47 13.99 8.59 0.40
C VAL A 47 14.26 10.08 0.62
N GLY A 48 14.80 10.44 1.78
CA GLY A 48 15.11 11.81 2.19
C GLY A 48 14.46 12.19 3.52
N ALA A 49 15.07 13.15 4.21
CA ALA A 49 14.52 13.69 5.48
C ALA A 49 13.16 14.35 5.21
N ASN A 50 12.17 14.01 6.02
CA ASN A 50 10.79 14.53 5.92
C ASN A 50 10.06 14.22 4.59
N VAL A 51 10.55 13.27 3.79
CA VAL A 51 9.91 12.81 2.57
C VAL A 51 9.06 11.58 2.87
N LEU A 52 7.76 11.64 2.55
CA LEU A 52 6.81 10.55 2.80
C LEU A 52 6.70 9.64 1.58
N VAL A 53 6.85 8.33 1.75
CA VAL A 53 6.51 7.34 0.72
C VAL A 53 5.00 7.11 0.76
N ARG A 54 4.34 7.27 -0.39
CA ARG A 54 2.87 7.17 -0.51
C ARG A 54 2.42 6.08 -1.46
N ALA A 55 3.24 5.78 -2.47
CA ALA A 55 2.91 4.80 -3.49
C ALA A 55 4.15 4.02 -3.93
N LEU A 56 3.96 2.76 -4.23
CA LEU A 56 4.97 1.87 -4.81
C LEU A 56 4.35 1.14 -6.00
N ALA A 57 5.11 0.97 -7.06
CA ALA A 57 4.75 0.11 -8.18
C ALA A 57 6.00 -0.55 -8.77
N VAL A 58 5.94 -1.86 -8.99
CA VAL A 58 6.97 -2.60 -9.73
C VAL A 58 6.53 -2.72 -11.19
N GLU A 59 7.41 -2.44 -12.13
CA GLU A 59 7.11 -2.62 -13.54
C GLU A 59 6.84 -4.09 -13.90
N PRO A 60 5.92 -4.36 -14.82
CA PRO A 60 5.82 -5.68 -15.45
C PRO A 60 7.20 -6.10 -15.98
N GLY A 61 7.66 -7.31 -15.59
CA GLY A 61 9.02 -7.77 -15.87
C GLY A 61 10.01 -7.58 -14.72
N GLY A 62 9.64 -6.83 -13.67
CA GLY A 62 10.37 -6.79 -12.40
C GLY A 62 11.69 -6.02 -12.38
N ALA A 63 11.98 -5.19 -13.40
CA ALA A 63 13.27 -4.49 -13.49
C ALA A 63 13.32 -3.17 -12.70
N THR A 64 12.18 -2.51 -12.51
CA THR A 64 12.10 -1.16 -11.96
C THR A 64 11.06 -1.07 -10.85
N LEU A 65 11.42 -0.43 -9.74
CA LEU A 65 10.52 0.02 -8.70
C LEU A 65 10.33 1.54 -8.82
N TRP A 66 9.08 1.95 -8.96
CA TRP A 66 8.65 3.34 -8.91
C TRP A 66 8.19 3.68 -7.49
N VAL A 67 8.75 4.74 -6.93
CA VAL A 67 8.45 5.21 -5.56
C VAL A 67 7.84 6.59 -5.63
N GLY A 68 6.56 6.69 -5.33
CA GLY A 68 5.83 7.95 -5.23
C GLY A 68 5.97 8.55 -3.84
N THR A 69 6.45 9.79 -3.77
CA THR A 69 6.75 10.46 -2.51
C THR A 69 6.05 11.81 -2.39
N SER A 70 6.24 12.48 -1.24
CA SER A 70 5.83 13.88 -1.06
C SER A 70 6.78 14.88 -1.71
N ALA A 71 7.88 14.42 -2.34
CA ALA A 71 8.91 15.23 -2.99
C ALA A 71 9.20 14.80 -4.44
N GLY A 72 8.26 14.11 -5.07
CA GLY A 72 8.38 13.63 -6.44
C GLY A 72 8.34 12.11 -6.57
N VAL A 73 8.82 11.61 -7.70
CA VAL A 73 8.89 10.19 -8.03
C VAL A 73 10.35 9.77 -8.13
N ILE A 74 10.67 8.64 -7.52
CA ILE A 74 11.99 8.02 -7.60
C ILE A 74 11.88 6.74 -8.45
N GLU A 75 12.80 6.58 -9.39
CA GLU A 75 12.97 5.38 -10.20
C GLU A 75 14.17 4.59 -9.68
N VAL A 76 13.94 3.34 -9.28
CA VAL A 76 14.96 2.45 -8.71
C VAL A 76 15.13 1.23 -9.59
N ASP A 77 16.37 0.92 -9.94
CA ASP A 77 16.75 -0.33 -10.59
C ASP A 77 16.75 -1.47 -9.56
N LEU A 78 15.90 -2.47 -9.74
CA LEU A 78 15.78 -3.57 -8.78
C LEU A 78 16.94 -4.57 -8.85
N ALA A 79 17.62 -4.69 -9.99
CA ALA A 79 18.75 -5.60 -10.14
C ALA A 79 20.00 -5.09 -9.40
N THR A 80 20.22 -3.77 -9.46
CA THR A 80 21.42 -3.14 -8.86
C THR A 80 21.12 -2.42 -7.55
N GLY A 81 19.84 -2.16 -7.25
CA GLY A 81 19.41 -1.34 -6.14
C GLY A 81 19.79 0.14 -6.30
N ARG A 82 20.10 0.60 -7.50
CA ARG A 82 20.49 1.99 -7.75
C ARG A 82 19.31 2.86 -8.07
N LEU A 83 19.33 4.07 -7.53
CA LEU A 83 18.47 5.15 -7.97
C LEU A 83 18.89 5.54 -9.39
N ARG A 84 17.95 5.44 -10.36
CA ARG A 84 18.16 5.85 -11.76
C ARG A 84 17.81 7.31 -11.95
N ASN A 85 16.62 7.71 -11.53
CA ASN A 85 16.09 9.04 -11.75
C ASN A 85 15.26 9.52 -10.55
N THR A 86 15.16 10.84 -10.41
CA THR A 86 14.18 11.52 -9.57
C THR A 86 13.42 12.52 -10.41
N PHE A 87 12.10 12.39 -10.45
CA PHE A 87 11.23 13.25 -11.25
C PHE A 87 10.45 14.21 -10.34
N THR A 88 10.51 15.48 -10.68
CA THR A 88 9.84 16.59 -10.03
C THR A 88 9.08 17.41 -11.05
N ARG A 89 8.48 18.53 -10.65
CA ARG A 89 7.83 19.48 -11.57
C ARG A 89 8.76 19.98 -12.66
N GLN A 90 10.06 20.12 -12.35
CA GLN A 90 11.07 20.54 -13.34
C GLN A 90 11.22 19.55 -14.53
N HIS A 91 10.85 18.28 -14.30
CA HIS A 91 10.91 17.21 -15.30
C HIS A 91 9.56 17.00 -16.02
N GLY A 92 8.49 17.69 -15.60
CA GLY A 92 7.15 17.57 -16.19
C GLY A 92 6.10 16.88 -15.32
N LEU A 93 6.44 16.46 -14.10
CA LEU A 93 5.47 15.98 -13.13
C LEU A 93 4.57 17.13 -12.67
N ALA A 94 3.26 16.92 -12.60
CA ALA A 94 2.30 17.98 -12.30
C ALA A 94 2.39 18.52 -10.85
N SER A 95 2.75 17.65 -9.90
CA SER A 95 2.97 18.00 -8.49
C SER A 95 3.90 16.98 -7.84
N GLU A 96 4.78 17.41 -6.95
CA GLU A 96 5.68 16.54 -6.20
C GLU A 96 4.98 15.64 -5.18
N HIS A 97 3.77 16.00 -4.73
CA HIS A 97 3.02 15.18 -3.79
C HIS A 97 2.30 14.03 -4.54
N VAL A 98 2.97 12.91 -4.71
CA VAL A 98 2.46 11.73 -5.42
C VAL A 98 1.76 10.79 -4.46
N TYR A 99 0.48 10.49 -4.71
CA TYR A 99 -0.35 9.63 -3.88
C TYR A 99 -0.56 8.22 -4.45
N ALA A 100 -0.48 8.09 -5.76
CA ALA A 100 -0.70 6.84 -6.44
C ALA A 100 0.21 6.67 -7.65
N ILE A 101 0.56 5.44 -7.95
CA ILE A 101 1.25 5.04 -9.17
C ILE A 101 0.45 3.94 -9.84
N GLY A 102 0.18 4.08 -11.13
CA GLY A 102 -0.40 3.05 -11.99
C GLY A 102 0.53 2.78 -13.18
N ILE A 103 0.52 1.55 -13.66
CA ILE A 103 1.17 1.18 -14.92
C ILE A 103 0.09 0.58 -15.79
N ASP A 104 -0.21 1.23 -16.92
CA ASP A 104 -1.26 0.75 -17.81
C ASP A 104 -0.77 -0.39 -18.72
N GLY A 105 -1.70 -1.04 -19.43
CA GLY A 105 -1.40 -2.17 -20.30
C GLY A 105 -0.47 -1.83 -21.48
N ALA A 106 -0.26 -0.55 -21.80
CA ALA A 106 0.70 -0.07 -22.79
C ALA A 106 2.07 0.27 -22.18
N GLY A 107 2.25 0.11 -20.87
CA GLY A 107 3.48 0.42 -20.14
C GLY A 107 3.66 1.89 -19.80
N ASN A 108 2.65 2.74 -19.97
CA ASN A 108 2.71 4.11 -19.48
C ASN A 108 2.68 4.12 -17.94
N LYS A 109 3.50 4.96 -17.32
CA LYS A 109 3.50 5.22 -15.89
C LYS A 109 2.56 6.39 -15.61
N TRP A 110 1.64 6.18 -14.70
CA TRP A 110 0.67 7.17 -14.27
C TRP A 110 0.91 7.55 -12.82
N PHE A 111 0.99 8.84 -12.56
CA PHE A 111 1.24 9.39 -11.23
C PHE A 111 0.05 10.26 -10.83
N GLY A 112 -0.69 9.79 -9.84
CA GLY A 112 -1.78 10.51 -9.21
C GLY A 112 -1.24 11.46 -8.16
N THR A 113 -1.58 12.72 -8.26
CA THR A 113 -0.97 13.75 -7.43
C THR A 113 -1.98 14.51 -6.56
N ARG A 114 -1.46 15.21 -5.56
CA ARG A 114 -2.20 16.19 -4.77
C ARG A 114 -2.34 17.48 -5.59
N ALA A 115 -3.57 17.83 -5.94
CA ALA A 115 -3.94 19.09 -6.61
C ALA A 115 -3.25 19.34 -7.98
N GLY A 116 -2.59 18.32 -8.57
CA GLY A 116 -1.95 18.41 -9.89
C GLY A 116 -2.60 17.51 -10.95
N GLY A 117 -3.65 16.78 -10.61
CA GLY A 117 -4.27 15.81 -11.51
C GLY A 117 -3.43 14.54 -11.66
N ALA A 118 -3.49 13.94 -12.85
CA ALA A 118 -2.74 12.75 -13.21
C ALA A 118 -1.65 13.07 -14.25
N SER A 119 -0.40 12.70 -13.97
CA SER A 119 0.70 12.78 -14.92
C SER A 119 0.98 11.43 -15.54
N ARG A 120 1.01 11.34 -16.87
CA ARG A 120 1.42 10.17 -17.63
C ARG A 120 2.84 10.34 -18.12
N TYR A 121 3.69 9.36 -17.89
CA TYR A 121 5.07 9.33 -18.35
C TYR A 121 5.32 8.12 -19.25
N ARG A 122 5.96 8.32 -20.38
CA ARG A 122 6.46 7.28 -21.28
C ARG A 122 7.64 7.79 -22.09
N ASP A 123 8.72 7.04 -22.11
CA ASP A 123 9.90 7.28 -22.97
C ASP A 123 10.40 8.74 -22.93
N GLY A 124 10.53 9.29 -21.72
CA GLY A 124 10.97 10.67 -21.51
C GLY A 124 9.89 11.74 -21.71
N LYS A 125 8.68 11.36 -22.15
CA LYS A 125 7.60 12.31 -22.44
C LYS A 125 6.56 12.32 -21.33
N TRP A 126 6.17 13.53 -20.91
CA TRP A 126 5.14 13.79 -19.91
C TRP A 126 3.87 14.34 -20.54
N ARG A 127 2.74 13.90 -20.02
CA ARG A 127 1.44 14.50 -20.30
C ARG A 127 0.61 14.53 -19.02
N THR A 128 0.00 15.67 -18.74
CA THR A 128 -0.83 15.87 -17.54
C THR A 128 -2.29 16.05 -17.91
N TYR A 129 -3.16 15.47 -17.08
CA TYR A 129 -4.60 15.52 -17.21
C TYR A 129 -5.21 16.19 -15.99
N PHE A 130 -6.06 17.20 -16.23
CA PHE A 130 -6.80 17.98 -15.23
C PHE A 130 -8.30 17.91 -15.49
N PRO A 131 -9.15 18.50 -14.65
CA PRO A 131 -10.59 18.58 -14.90
C PRO A 131 -10.95 19.24 -16.23
N MET A 132 -10.18 20.22 -16.72
CA MET A 132 -10.37 20.79 -18.06
C MET A 132 -10.18 19.79 -19.22
N HIS A 133 -9.51 18.67 -18.98
CA HIS A 133 -9.37 17.55 -19.91
C HIS A 133 -10.43 16.46 -19.70
N GLY A 134 -11.35 16.67 -18.73
CA GLY A 134 -12.43 15.75 -18.39
C GLY A 134 -12.18 14.86 -17.19
N LEU A 135 -11.03 14.93 -16.51
CA LEU A 135 -10.78 14.25 -15.26
C LEU A 135 -11.72 14.78 -14.16
N ALA A 136 -12.25 13.94 -13.27
CA ALA A 136 -13.22 14.35 -12.26
C ALA A 136 -12.67 15.38 -11.26
N ASP A 137 -11.40 15.23 -10.84
CA ASP A 137 -10.79 16.10 -9.83
C ASP A 137 -9.26 16.18 -9.96
N TYR A 138 -8.66 17.21 -9.35
CA TYR A 138 -7.20 17.39 -9.28
C TYR A 138 -6.50 16.41 -8.32
N TRP A 139 -7.22 15.78 -7.39
CA TRP A 139 -6.67 14.85 -6.41
C TRP A 139 -6.89 13.42 -6.88
N VAL A 140 -5.83 12.78 -7.35
CA VAL A 140 -5.88 11.40 -7.84
C VAL A 140 -5.18 10.47 -6.85
N ARG A 141 -5.92 9.48 -6.34
CA ARG A 141 -5.55 8.64 -5.20
C ARG A 141 -5.32 7.18 -5.55
N ALA A 142 -5.84 6.72 -6.67
CA ALA A 142 -5.75 5.31 -7.04
C ALA A 142 -5.85 5.12 -8.55
N PHE A 143 -5.26 4.02 -9.04
CA PHE A 143 -5.36 3.56 -10.42
C PHE A 143 -5.70 2.07 -10.46
N ALA A 144 -6.49 1.66 -11.45
CA ALA A 144 -6.69 0.26 -11.79
C ALA A 144 -6.88 0.08 -13.30
N ASN A 145 -6.26 -0.96 -13.86
CA ASN A 145 -6.45 -1.32 -15.25
C ASN A 145 -7.82 -1.96 -15.44
N GLY A 146 -8.61 -1.44 -16.36
CA GLY A 146 -9.92 -1.94 -16.73
C GLY A 146 -9.88 -2.89 -17.92
N ALA A 147 -11.01 -3.49 -18.22
CA ALA A 147 -11.17 -4.31 -19.42
C ALA A 147 -11.00 -3.46 -20.69
N GLY A 148 -10.45 -4.04 -21.76
CA GLY A 148 -10.29 -3.36 -23.04
C GLY A 148 -9.20 -2.30 -23.10
N GLY A 149 -8.36 -2.20 -22.07
CA GLY A 149 -7.24 -1.25 -21.98
C GLY A 149 -7.61 0.11 -21.38
N ASP A 150 -8.83 0.27 -20.89
CA ASP A 150 -9.22 1.48 -20.14
C ASP A 150 -8.45 1.56 -18.82
N LEU A 151 -8.27 2.79 -18.32
CA LEU A 151 -7.68 3.03 -17.00
C LEU A 151 -8.72 3.71 -16.10
N TRP A 152 -8.88 3.18 -14.91
CA TRP A 152 -9.71 3.78 -13.88
C TRP A 152 -8.85 4.63 -12.94
N LEU A 153 -9.31 5.83 -12.61
CA LEU A 153 -8.66 6.77 -11.73
C LEU A 153 -9.62 7.11 -10.58
N GLY A 154 -9.24 6.81 -9.36
CA GLY A 154 -9.96 7.21 -8.15
C GLY A 154 -9.57 8.62 -7.75
N THR A 155 -10.56 9.50 -7.59
CA THR A 155 -10.37 10.92 -7.25
C THR A 155 -11.20 11.32 -6.02
N TRP A 156 -11.05 12.55 -5.55
CA TRP A 156 -11.90 13.09 -4.50
C TRP A 156 -13.29 13.58 -4.97
N ALA A 157 -13.55 13.51 -6.27
CA ALA A 157 -14.86 13.78 -6.84
C ALA A 157 -15.36 12.59 -7.67
N GLY A 158 -15.14 11.37 -7.16
CA GLY A 158 -15.58 10.14 -7.79
C GLY A 158 -14.51 9.42 -8.58
N VAL A 159 -14.92 8.55 -9.50
CA VAL A 159 -14.06 7.74 -10.34
C VAL A 159 -14.11 8.22 -11.77
N SER A 160 -12.96 8.37 -12.42
CA SER A 160 -12.82 8.65 -13.84
C SER A 160 -12.39 7.40 -14.59
N ARG A 161 -13.10 7.03 -15.66
CA ARG A 161 -12.70 6.02 -16.64
C ARG A 161 -12.05 6.69 -17.84
N TYR A 162 -10.77 6.46 -18.03
CA TYR A 162 -10.01 6.97 -19.17
C TYR A 162 -9.96 5.93 -20.30
N ASN A 163 -10.35 6.34 -21.50
CA ASN A 163 -10.23 5.53 -22.70
C ASN A 163 -8.97 5.96 -23.48
N PRO A 164 -7.94 5.10 -23.62
CA PRO A 164 -6.68 5.48 -24.25
C PRO A 164 -6.78 5.69 -25.76
N LYS A 165 -7.80 5.12 -26.44
CA LYS A 165 -8.00 5.29 -27.88
C LYS A 165 -8.55 6.66 -28.25
N THR A 166 -9.43 7.20 -27.40
CA THR A 166 -10.08 8.50 -27.62
C THR A 166 -9.50 9.61 -26.76
N GLU A 167 -8.68 9.24 -25.77
CA GLU A 167 -8.11 10.11 -24.72
C GLU A 167 -9.20 10.88 -23.91
N LYS A 168 -10.40 10.32 -23.81
CA LYS A 168 -11.54 10.93 -23.11
C LYS A 168 -11.79 10.24 -21.76
N PHE A 169 -12.35 11.03 -20.85
CA PHE A 169 -12.81 10.57 -19.54
C PHE A 169 -14.33 10.44 -19.48
N ARG A 170 -14.79 9.48 -18.70
CA ARG A 170 -16.18 9.37 -18.23
C ARG A 170 -16.15 9.28 -16.71
N ASN A 171 -16.91 10.12 -16.03
CA ASN A 171 -16.91 10.24 -14.59
C ASN A 171 -18.17 9.66 -13.96
N TYR A 172 -17.98 9.08 -12.76
CA TYR A 172 -19.01 8.50 -11.90
C TYR A 172 -18.77 9.02 -10.47
N ALA A 173 -19.78 9.65 -9.89
CA ALA A 173 -19.70 10.20 -8.53
C ALA A 173 -20.99 9.94 -7.75
N LYS A 174 -22.14 10.21 -8.36
CA LYS A 174 -23.46 10.10 -7.70
C LYS A 174 -23.85 8.64 -7.43
N GLU A 175 -23.27 7.72 -8.15
CA GLU A 175 -23.50 6.29 -8.04
C GLU A 175 -22.73 5.64 -6.90
N LEU A 176 -21.71 6.34 -6.36
CA LEU A 176 -20.88 5.87 -5.27
C LEU A 176 -21.51 6.13 -3.90
N VAL A 177 -21.20 5.30 -2.92
CA VAL A 177 -21.63 5.53 -1.51
C VAL A 177 -20.98 6.79 -0.92
N SER A 178 -19.85 7.21 -1.46
CA SER A 178 -19.21 8.52 -1.23
C SER A 178 -18.30 8.85 -2.41
N GLU A 179 -18.24 10.12 -2.79
CA GLU A 179 -17.39 10.59 -3.90
C GLU A 179 -15.88 10.60 -3.57
N TRP A 180 -15.52 10.47 -2.31
CA TRP A 180 -14.13 10.54 -1.83
C TRP A 180 -13.44 9.19 -1.94
N VAL A 181 -12.86 8.95 -3.10
CA VAL A 181 -12.20 7.67 -3.42
C VAL A 181 -10.78 7.63 -2.90
N SER A 182 -10.43 6.55 -2.21
CA SER A 182 -9.07 6.30 -1.69
C SER A 182 -8.40 5.09 -2.33
N GLY A 183 -9.16 4.07 -2.73
CA GLY A 183 -8.62 2.85 -3.35
C GLY A 183 -9.54 2.30 -4.41
N ILE A 184 -9.00 1.70 -5.45
CA ILE A 184 -9.78 1.02 -6.50
C ILE A 184 -9.10 -0.28 -6.93
N ALA A 185 -9.90 -1.26 -7.34
CA ALA A 185 -9.43 -2.51 -7.93
C ALA A 185 -10.41 -2.98 -9.01
N VAL A 186 -9.91 -3.69 -10.00
CA VAL A 186 -10.75 -4.40 -10.99
C VAL A 186 -10.55 -5.88 -10.80
N ASP A 187 -11.64 -6.62 -10.62
CA ASP A 187 -11.57 -8.06 -10.45
C ASP A 187 -11.48 -8.81 -11.78
N ARG A 188 -11.28 -10.12 -11.72
CA ARG A 188 -11.14 -10.99 -12.91
C ARG A 188 -12.39 -11.03 -13.80
N SER A 189 -13.55 -10.67 -13.25
CA SER A 189 -14.80 -10.55 -14.02
C SER A 189 -14.95 -9.17 -14.68
N GLY A 190 -13.97 -8.27 -14.49
CA GLY A 190 -13.98 -6.91 -15.01
C GLY A 190 -14.83 -5.94 -14.18
N ARG A 191 -15.29 -6.33 -12.97
CA ARG A 191 -16.04 -5.45 -12.08
C ARG A 191 -15.06 -4.49 -11.38
N LEU A 192 -15.44 -3.21 -11.34
CA LEU A 192 -14.71 -2.19 -10.60
C LEU A 192 -15.16 -2.18 -9.15
N TRP A 193 -14.22 -2.21 -8.23
CA TRP A 193 -14.43 -2.06 -6.80
C TRP A 193 -13.77 -0.78 -6.32
N VAL A 194 -14.52 0.03 -5.58
CA VAL A 194 -14.14 1.39 -5.18
C VAL A 194 -14.25 1.52 -3.67
N GLY A 195 -13.13 1.77 -3.01
CA GLY A 195 -13.05 2.10 -1.59
C GLY A 195 -13.13 3.62 -1.40
N THR A 196 -14.05 4.03 -0.56
CA THR A 196 -14.35 5.43 -0.28
C THR A 196 -14.35 5.73 1.22
N GLU A 197 -14.53 6.98 1.62
CA GLU A 197 -14.71 7.29 3.06
C GLU A 197 -16.08 6.84 3.61
N GLY A 198 -17.03 6.53 2.74
CA GLY A 198 -18.37 6.07 3.10
C GLY A 198 -18.59 4.55 3.03
N GLY A 199 -17.63 3.79 2.53
CA GLY A 199 -17.74 2.35 2.33
C GLY A 199 -17.11 1.86 1.04
N VAL A 200 -17.59 0.73 0.55
CA VAL A 200 -17.18 0.12 -0.73
C VAL A 200 -18.32 0.21 -1.72
N SER A 201 -18.04 0.63 -2.95
CA SER A 201 -18.97 0.55 -4.09
C SER A 201 -18.41 -0.38 -5.15
N MET A 202 -19.28 -1.10 -5.87
CA MET A 202 -18.92 -1.99 -6.98
C MET A 202 -19.76 -1.67 -8.21
N PHE A 203 -19.09 -1.63 -9.35
CA PHE A 203 -19.71 -1.49 -10.68
C PHE A 203 -19.49 -2.75 -11.50
N ASP A 204 -20.56 -3.39 -11.96
CA ASP A 204 -20.49 -4.63 -12.74
C ASP A 204 -20.47 -4.41 -14.27
N GLY A 205 -20.39 -3.14 -14.69
CA GLY A 205 -20.50 -2.71 -16.08
C GLY A 205 -21.87 -2.11 -16.43
N LYS A 206 -22.88 -2.35 -15.60
CA LYS A 206 -24.24 -1.86 -15.78
C LYS A 206 -24.77 -1.18 -14.51
N ASP A 207 -24.74 -1.89 -13.39
CA ASP A 207 -25.35 -1.48 -12.12
C ASP A 207 -24.29 -1.26 -11.04
N TRP A 208 -24.63 -0.36 -10.09
CA TRP A 208 -23.81 -0.08 -8.91
C TRP A 208 -24.42 -0.74 -7.67
N ARG A 209 -23.56 -1.25 -6.80
CA ARG A 209 -23.91 -1.76 -5.45
C ARG A 209 -22.92 -1.22 -4.44
N SER A 210 -23.35 -1.02 -3.20
CA SER A 210 -22.51 -0.48 -2.15
C SER A 210 -22.68 -1.25 -0.83
N TRP A 211 -21.64 -1.24 -0.02
CA TRP A 211 -21.58 -1.83 1.33
C TRP A 211 -20.95 -0.83 2.29
N THR A 212 -21.50 -0.81 3.48
CA THR A 212 -21.07 0.02 4.60
C THR A 212 -20.82 -0.84 5.83
N HIS A 213 -20.48 -0.21 6.95
CA HIS A 213 -20.32 -0.93 8.21
C HIS A 213 -21.63 -1.63 8.65
N SER A 214 -22.79 -1.09 8.33
CA SER A 214 -24.09 -1.75 8.61
C SER A 214 -24.27 -3.04 7.80
N ASP A 215 -23.54 -3.22 6.70
CA ASP A 215 -23.56 -4.42 5.87
C ASP A 215 -22.43 -5.40 6.25
N GLY A 216 -21.72 -5.14 7.36
CA GLY A 216 -20.66 -5.98 7.89
C GLY A 216 -19.23 -5.58 7.49
N LEU A 217 -19.03 -4.48 6.75
CA LEU A 217 -17.71 -3.95 6.41
C LEU A 217 -17.02 -3.38 7.65
N GLY A 218 -15.78 -3.78 7.90
CA GLY A 218 -15.01 -3.40 9.07
C GLY A 218 -15.52 -4.05 10.38
N ALA A 219 -14.62 -4.53 11.22
CA ALA A 219 -15.00 -5.12 12.50
C ALA A 219 -15.67 -4.10 13.42
N ALA A 220 -16.58 -4.58 14.27
CA ALA A 220 -17.21 -3.75 15.28
C ALA A 220 -16.16 -3.17 16.25
N LYS A 221 -16.41 -1.98 16.77
CA LYS A 221 -15.56 -1.34 17.78
C LYS A 221 -15.38 -2.24 18.99
N SER A 222 -14.14 -2.54 19.33
CA SER A 222 -13.84 -3.31 20.53
C SER A 222 -14.21 -2.51 21.79
N THR A 223 -15.11 -3.03 22.62
CA THR A 223 -15.57 -2.39 23.87
C THR A 223 -14.50 -2.31 24.96
N GLY A 224 -13.26 -2.79 24.70
CA GLY A 224 -12.20 -2.94 25.70
C GLY A 224 -11.08 -1.91 25.73
N ALA A 225 -11.02 -0.95 24.79
CA ALA A 225 -9.89 -0.03 24.73
C ALA A 225 -10.20 1.32 24.08
N MET A 226 -11.05 2.12 24.68
CA MET A 226 -11.02 3.57 24.50
C MET A 226 -11.93 4.26 25.52
N LYS A 227 -11.36 4.62 26.67
CA LYS A 227 -11.90 5.73 27.47
C LYS A 227 -11.37 7.01 26.81
N GLY A 228 -12.27 7.85 26.28
CA GLY A 228 -11.99 9.25 25.97
C GLY A 228 -11.85 9.61 24.49
N ALA A 229 -12.87 9.39 23.66
CA ALA A 229 -13.09 10.28 22.53
C ALA A 229 -14.19 11.28 22.93
N PRO A 230 -14.00 12.62 22.82
CA PRO A 230 -15.08 13.56 23.04
C PRO A 230 -16.13 13.36 21.95
N SER A 231 -17.33 13.00 22.36
CA SER A 231 -18.53 13.13 21.55
C SER A 231 -18.74 14.61 21.31
N GLY A 232 -18.50 15.09 20.08
CA GLY A 232 -18.83 16.47 19.74
C GLY A 232 -17.77 17.30 19.06
N ALA A 233 -16.83 16.71 18.35
CA ALA A 233 -16.02 17.47 17.41
C ALA A 233 -16.51 17.20 16.00
N GLY A 234 -16.87 18.25 15.27
CA GLY A 234 -17.19 18.18 13.85
C GLY A 234 -16.12 17.41 13.08
N SER A 235 -16.49 16.84 11.96
CA SER A 235 -15.60 16.09 11.06
C SER A 235 -14.24 16.78 11.00
N PRO A 236 -13.12 16.05 11.19
CA PRO A 236 -11.80 16.66 11.05
C PRO A 236 -11.71 17.36 9.68
N PRO A 237 -10.97 18.47 9.56
CA PRO A 237 -10.89 19.21 8.32
C PRO A 237 -10.50 18.24 7.20
N ARG A 238 -11.34 18.15 6.20
CA ARG A 238 -11.37 17.14 5.12
C ARG A 238 -10.06 17.00 4.33
N HIS A 239 -9.08 17.85 4.54
CA HIS A 239 -7.86 17.95 3.73
C HIS A 239 -6.58 17.50 4.45
N GLU A 240 -6.63 17.21 5.73
CA GLU A 240 -5.47 16.81 6.51
C GLU A 240 -5.71 15.48 7.22
N LEU A 241 -5.65 14.38 6.45
CA LEU A 241 -5.25 13.09 7.01
C LEU A 241 -3.75 13.12 7.32
N ASN A 242 -3.32 14.18 7.98
CA ASN A 242 -2.11 14.17 8.74
C ASN A 242 -2.40 13.27 9.92
N VAL A 243 -1.88 12.07 9.87
CA VAL A 243 -1.71 11.23 11.03
C VAL A 243 -0.96 12.08 12.07
N ARG A 244 -1.72 12.76 12.93
CA ARG A 244 -1.14 13.40 14.11
C ARG A 244 -0.59 12.26 14.95
N ALA A 245 0.72 12.17 15.00
CA ALA A 245 1.41 11.27 15.89
C ALA A 245 0.82 11.46 17.31
N GLY A 246 0.25 10.40 17.89
CA GLY A 246 -0.12 10.34 19.30
C GLY A 246 -1.59 10.55 19.67
N GLY A 247 -2.53 10.64 18.72
CA GLY A 247 -3.96 10.65 19.02
C GLY A 247 -4.53 9.23 19.12
N ALA A 248 -5.50 9.01 20.03
CA ALA A 248 -6.26 7.76 20.09
C ALA A 248 -6.77 7.39 18.68
N GLU A 249 -6.64 6.11 18.28
CA GLU A 249 -7.08 5.63 16.97
C GLU A 249 -8.55 5.97 16.77
N THR A 250 -8.84 6.84 15.82
CA THR A 250 -10.22 7.21 15.48
C THR A 250 -10.84 6.03 14.74
N PHE A 251 -11.93 5.49 15.27
CA PHE A 251 -12.66 4.40 14.63
C PHE A 251 -13.60 4.94 13.54
N MET A 252 -13.28 4.69 12.28
CA MET A 252 -14.04 5.08 11.10
C MET A 252 -14.15 3.90 10.12
N PRO A 253 -14.91 2.84 10.46
CA PRO A 253 -14.89 1.57 9.72
C PRO A 253 -15.40 1.68 8.27
N ASN A 254 -16.18 2.72 7.95
CA ASN A 254 -16.59 3.02 6.58
C ASN A 254 -15.47 3.66 5.75
N TYR A 255 -14.44 4.23 6.38
CA TYR A 255 -13.33 4.80 5.64
C TYR A 255 -12.41 3.69 5.13
N VAL A 256 -12.47 3.43 3.83
CA VAL A 256 -11.70 2.39 3.15
C VAL A 256 -10.51 3.00 2.42
N PHE A 257 -9.30 2.69 2.87
CA PHE A 257 -8.05 3.17 2.24
C PHE A 257 -7.66 2.39 1.01
N ALA A 258 -7.82 1.07 1.07
CA ALA A 258 -7.37 0.16 0.03
C ALA A 258 -8.47 -0.85 -0.32
N VAL A 259 -8.58 -1.15 -1.60
CA VAL A 259 -9.36 -2.28 -2.11
C VAL A 259 -8.45 -3.14 -2.96
N PHE A 260 -8.53 -4.45 -2.78
CA PHE A 260 -7.73 -5.42 -3.51
C PHE A 260 -8.61 -6.59 -3.99
N ALA A 261 -8.54 -6.88 -5.28
CA ALA A 261 -9.22 -8.02 -5.89
C ALA A 261 -8.25 -9.21 -5.95
N ALA A 262 -8.51 -10.21 -5.13
CA ALA A 262 -7.65 -11.37 -4.99
C ALA A 262 -7.77 -12.38 -6.14
N ALA A 263 -6.73 -13.20 -6.26
CA ALA A 263 -6.67 -14.25 -7.28
C ALA A 263 -7.77 -15.33 -7.14
N ASP A 264 -8.26 -15.55 -5.93
CA ASP A 264 -9.35 -16.48 -5.61
C ASP A 264 -10.76 -15.88 -5.85
N GLY A 265 -10.84 -14.64 -6.32
CA GLY A 265 -12.08 -13.92 -6.58
C GLY A 265 -12.66 -13.19 -5.37
N THR A 266 -12.02 -13.27 -4.21
CA THR A 266 -12.42 -12.49 -3.03
C THR A 266 -11.96 -11.04 -3.13
N ILE A 267 -12.67 -10.15 -2.45
CA ILE A 267 -12.33 -8.73 -2.38
C ILE A 267 -11.90 -8.40 -0.96
N TRP A 268 -10.79 -7.70 -0.84
CA TRP A 268 -10.26 -7.26 0.43
C TRP A 268 -10.32 -5.74 0.55
N ALA A 269 -10.77 -5.25 1.68
CA ALA A 269 -10.90 -3.82 1.97
C ALA A 269 -10.17 -3.48 3.26
N GLY A 270 -9.20 -2.58 3.18
CA GLY A 270 -8.47 -2.05 4.33
C GLY A 270 -9.17 -0.82 4.89
N THR A 271 -9.55 -0.84 6.17
CA THR A 271 -10.37 0.20 6.79
C THR A 271 -9.60 1.03 7.82
N TRP A 272 -10.20 2.14 8.26
CA TRP A 272 -9.68 2.96 9.34
C TRP A 272 -10.25 2.49 10.69
N GLY A 273 -9.48 1.66 11.39
CA GLY A 273 -9.80 1.18 12.73
C GLY A 273 -10.67 -0.08 12.78
N GLY A 274 -11.27 -0.51 11.68
CA GLY A 274 -12.03 -1.77 11.57
C GLY A 274 -11.20 -2.94 11.06
N GLY A 275 -9.88 -2.80 10.92
CA GLY A 275 -9.00 -3.84 10.41
C GLY A 275 -9.11 -4.03 8.91
N VAL A 276 -8.97 -5.27 8.43
CA VAL A 276 -9.18 -5.67 7.05
C VAL A 276 -10.42 -6.54 6.91
N SER A 277 -11.22 -6.29 5.89
CA SER A 277 -12.46 -7.01 5.58
C SER A 277 -12.28 -7.81 4.29
N ARG A 278 -12.74 -9.08 4.28
CA ARG A 278 -12.75 -9.98 3.13
C ARG A 278 -14.19 -10.25 2.72
N TYR A 279 -14.52 -9.96 1.48
CA TYR A 279 -15.82 -10.27 0.86
C TYR A 279 -15.71 -11.52 -0.01
N ASP A 280 -16.55 -12.51 0.23
CA ASP A 280 -16.55 -13.81 -0.47
C ASP A 280 -17.66 -13.95 -1.54
N GLY A 281 -18.34 -12.84 -1.84
CA GLY A 281 -19.50 -12.81 -2.74
C GLY A 281 -20.83 -12.88 -2.00
N LYS A 282 -20.84 -13.23 -0.70
CA LYS A 282 -22.05 -13.36 0.14
C LYS A 282 -22.04 -12.37 1.30
N GLY A 283 -20.90 -12.21 1.96
CA GLY A 283 -20.77 -11.35 3.14
C GLY A 283 -19.32 -10.98 3.44
N TRP A 284 -19.16 -10.14 4.45
CA TRP A 284 -17.87 -9.66 4.92
C TRP A 284 -17.38 -10.48 6.13
N THR A 285 -16.13 -10.90 6.10
CA THR A 285 -15.39 -11.43 7.25
C THR A 285 -14.31 -10.44 7.61
N ASN A 286 -14.18 -10.10 8.89
CA ASN A 286 -13.27 -9.06 9.36
C ASN A 286 -12.12 -9.65 10.16
N TYR A 287 -10.90 -9.13 9.95
CA TYR A 287 -9.70 -9.50 10.69
C TYR A 287 -9.10 -8.25 11.35
N THR A 288 -8.75 -8.38 12.61
CA THR A 288 -8.23 -7.31 13.45
C THR A 288 -6.94 -7.74 14.17
N THR A 289 -6.42 -6.89 15.02
CA THR A 289 -5.29 -7.25 15.90
C THR A 289 -5.59 -8.43 16.82
N ARG A 290 -6.86 -8.78 17.07
CA ARG A 290 -7.26 -9.97 17.83
C ARG A 290 -7.04 -11.26 17.06
N ASP A 291 -7.10 -11.18 15.73
CA ASP A 291 -6.90 -12.31 14.83
C ASP A 291 -5.44 -12.46 14.42
N GLY A 292 -4.58 -11.48 14.75
CA GLY A 292 -3.16 -11.49 14.46
C GLY A 292 -2.68 -10.40 13.49
N LEU A 293 -3.56 -9.51 13.01
CA LEU A 293 -3.17 -8.36 12.22
C LEU A 293 -2.32 -7.38 13.07
N ALA A 294 -1.29 -6.74 12.51
CA ALA A 294 -0.40 -5.85 13.25
C ALA A 294 -1.09 -4.57 13.74
N GLY A 295 -1.98 -4.00 12.95
CA GLY A 295 -2.72 -2.77 13.29
C GLY A 295 -4.07 -2.70 12.59
N ASN A 296 -5.05 -2.05 13.23
CA ASN A 296 -6.42 -1.97 12.71
C ASN A 296 -6.67 -0.87 11.67
N VAL A 297 -5.67 -0.02 11.39
CA VAL A 297 -5.71 0.91 10.24
C VAL A 297 -4.88 0.29 9.12
N VAL A 298 -5.55 -0.12 8.04
CA VAL A 298 -4.91 -0.81 6.91
C VAL A 298 -4.85 0.10 5.70
N TYR A 299 -3.64 0.54 5.34
CA TYR A 299 -3.41 1.52 4.26
C TYR A 299 -3.23 0.90 2.88
N SER A 300 -2.69 -0.32 2.82
CA SER A 300 -2.36 -1.00 1.57
C SER A 300 -2.48 -2.51 1.68
N ILE A 301 -2.81 -3.15 0.57
CA ILE A 301 -3.00 -4.60 0.46
C ILE A 301 -2.30 -5.07 -0.81
N ALA A 302 -1.58 -6.20 -0.71
CA ALA A 302 -0.97 -6.88 -1.84
C ALA A 302 -1.09 -8.40 -1.66
N GLN A 303 -0.94 -9.16 -2.75
CA GLN A 303 -0.89 -10.62 -2.72
C GLN A 303 0.37 -11.07 -3.44
N ASP A 304 1.14 -11.97 -2.84
CA ASP A 304 2.32 -12.56 -3.47
C ASP A 304 1.95 -13.72 -4.42
N ALA A 305 2.92 -14.18 -5.18
CA ALA A 305 2.74 -15.26 -6.15
C ALA A 305 2.38 -16.61 -5.50
N LYS A 306 2.62 -16.79 -4.21
CA LYS A 306 2.25 -17.98 -3.42
C LYS A 306 0.84 -17.87 -2.85
N GLY A 307 0.14 -16.73 -3.07
CA GLY A 307 -1.22 -16.48 -2.63
C GLY A 307 -1.32 -15.86 -1.24
N ALA A 308 -0.21 -15.61 -0.52
CA ALA A 308 -0.25 -14.95 0.77
C ALA A 308 -0.56 -13.45 0.61
N PHE A 309 -1.37 -12.93 1.50
CA PHE A 309 -1.73 -11.53 1.56
C PHE A 309 -0.76 -10.74 2.43
N TRP A 310 -0.51 -9.51 2.02
CA TRP A 310 0.33 -8.56 2.73
C TRP A 310 -0.46 -7.28 3.01
N PHE A 311 -0.42 -6.84 4.26
CA PHE A 311 -1.18 -5.68 4.74
C PHE A 311 -0.24 -4.65 5.34
N GLY A 312 -0.17 -3.47 4.74
CA GLY A 312 0.51 -2.32 5.31
C GLY A 312 -0.40 -1.62 6.31
N THR A 313 0.02 -1.57 7.58
CA THR A 313 -0.81 -1.04 8.66
C THR A 313 -0.15 0.14 9.39
N ASN A 314 -0.86 0.73 10.32
CA ASN A 314 -0.34 1.75 11.23
C ASN A 314 0.62 1.20 12.30
N ALA A 315 0.74 -0.12 12.45
CA ALA A 315 1.56 -0.75 13.49
C ALA A 315 2.52 -1.82 12.99
N GLY A 316 2.74 -1.89 11.70
CA GLY A 316 3.66 -2.83 11.05
C GLY A 316 3.14 -3.36 9.72
N LEU A 317 3.89 -4.28 9.15
CA LEU A 317 3.53 -5.07 7.98
C LEU A 317 3.02 -6.43 8.45
N SER A 318 1.87 -6.87 7.97
CA SER A 318 1.33 -8.20 8.26
C SER A 318 1.34 -9.06 7.01
N ARG A 319 1.68 -10.34 7.17
CA ARG A 319 1.51 -11.40 6.17
C ARG A 319 0.48 -12.40 6.67
N TYR A 320 -0.43 -12.82 5.78
CA TYR A 320 -1.45 -13.84 6.05
C TYR A 320 -1.43 -14.89 4.94
N ASP A 321 -1.21 -16.14 5.29
CA ASP A 321 -1.10 -17.26 4.35
C ASP A 321 -2.42 -18.04 4.15
N GLY A 322 -3.51 -17.52 4.70
CA GLY A 322 -4.81 -18.18 4.71
C GLY A 322 -5.14 -18.88 6.04
N ALA A 323 -4.13 -19.13 6.88
CA ALA A 323 -4.28 -19.77 8.18
C ALA A 323 -3.55 -19.01 9.29
N ASN A 324 -2.34 -18.54 9.01
CA ASN A 324 -1.44 -17.96 10.01
C ASN A 324 -1.11 -16.51 9.68
N TRP A 325 -0.97 -15.71 10.74
CA TRP A 325 -0.49 -14.33 10.67
C TRP A 325 0.98 -14.25 11.07
N ARG A 326 1.73 -13.42 10.36
CA ARG A 326 3.08 -13.04 10.71
C ARG A 326 3.27 -11.55 10.55
N ASN A 327 3.84 -10.90 11.54
CA ASN A 327 4.02 -9.46 11.57
C ASN A 327 5.51 -9.09 11.51
N TYR A 328 5.78 -7.98 10.83
CA TYR A 328 7.10 -7.37 10.70
C TYR A 328 7.01 -5.95 11.27
N GLY A 329 7.87 -5.68 12.21
CA GLY A 329 8.02 -4.40 12.87
C GLY A 329 9.49 -4.01 12.97
N ARG A 330 9.81 -3.14 13.92
CA ARG A 330 11.21 -2.71 14.15
C ARG A 330 12.13 -3.86 14.57
N ARG A 331 11.60 -4.89 15.26
CA ARG A 331 12.38 -6.07 15.67
C ARG A 331 12.79 -6.92 14.47
N GLU A 332 12.00 -6.92 13.42
CA GLU A 332 12.24 -7.64 12.18
C GLU A 332 13.02 -6.78 11.15
N GLY A 333 13.39 -5.54 11.52
CA GLY A 333 14.26 -4.66 10.74
C GLY A 333 13.57 -3.50 10.03
N LEU A 334 12.27 -3.28 10.26
CA LEU A 334 11.62 -2.05 9.77
C LEU A 334 12.13 -0.83 10.54
N THR A 335 12.39 0.26 9.84
CA THR A 335 12.75 1.54 10.45
C THR A 335 11.58 2.20 11.18
N GLU A 336 10.37 1.94 10.70
CA GLU A 336 9.12 2.52 11.18
C GLU A 336 7.96 1.52 11.05
N ASN A 337 6.91 1.71 11.87
CA ASN A 337 5.76 0.81 11.87
C ASN A 337 4.61 1.24 10.94
N HIS A 338 4.59 2.48 10.44
CA HIS A 338 3.55 2.90 9.49
C HIS A 338 3.94 2.50 8.06
N ILE A 339 3.17 1.59 7.48
CA ILE A 339 3.37 1.07 6.13
C ILE A 339 2.25 1.58 5.22
N TYR A 340 2.56 2.57 4.41
CA TYR A 340 1.55 3.26 3.57
C TYR A 340 1.35 2.63 2.20
N ALA A 341 2.37 1.97 1.66
CA ALA A 341 2.34 1.42 0.31
C ALA A 341 3.02 0.05 0.25
N LEU A 342 2.52 -0.81 -0.61
CA LEU A 342 3.08 -2.14 -0.88
C LEU A 342 3.23 -2.35 -2.38
N ALA A 343 4.28 -3.04 -2.78
CA ALA A 343 4.43 -3.60 -4.12
C ALA A 343 5.10 -4.97 -4.03
N VAL A 344 4.67 -5.90 -4.88
CA VAL A 344 5.25 -7.24 -4.97
C VAL A 344 6.00 -7.35 -6.30
N ALA A 345 7.27 -7.74 -6.22
CA ALA A 345 8.10 -7.96 -7.39
C ALA A 345 7.91 -9.38 -7.96
N ALA A 346 8.27 -9.59 -9.22
CA ALA A 346 8.12 -10.88 -9.91
C ALA A 346 8.89 -12.03 -9.24
N ASN A 347 10.01 -11.72 -8.57
CA ASN A 347 10.78 -12.67 -7.77
C ASN A 347 10.13 -12.99 -6.41
N GLY A 348 8.99 -12.39 -6.09
CA GLY A 348 8.26 -12.56 -4.85
C GLY A 348 8.68 -11.62 -3.71
N ASP A 349 9.70 -10.78 -3.89
CA ASP A 349 10.07 -9.77 -2.90
C ASP A 349 8.92 -8.79 -2.68
N VAL A 350 8.68 -8.44 -1.41
CA VAL A 350 7.68 -7.45 -1.02
C VAL A 350 8.37 -6.16 -0.62
N TRP A 351 8.00 -5.09 -1.29
CA TRP A 351 8.46 -3.74 -1.02
C TRP A 351 7.43 -2.98 -0.21
N ALA A 352 7.86 -2.43 0.91
CA ALA A 352 7.01 -1.72 1.87
C ALA A 352 7.47 -0.26 2.02
N GLY A 353 6.59 0.67 1.68
CA GLY A 353 6.82 2.11 1.84
C GLY A 353 6.44 2.56 3.25
N THR A 354 7.41 3.06 4.00
CA THR A 354 7.23 3.66 5.33
C THR A 354 7.13 5.18 5.22
N ARG A 355 7.20 5.89 6.35
CA ARG A 355 7.19 7.36 6.32
C ARG A 355 8.40 7.93 5.55
N HIS A 356 9.61 7.42 5.80
CA HIS A 356 10.85 8.01 5.28
C HIS A 356 11.75 7.01 4.56
N ALA A 357 11.29 5.79 4.35
CA ALA A 357 12.09 4.73 3.75
C ALA A 357 11.25 3.74 2.95
N VAL A 358 11.92 2.97 2.13
CA VAL A 358 11.38 1.77 1.49
C VAL A 358 12.14 0.58 2.03
N ALA A 359 11.42 -0.43 2.52
CA ALA A 359 11.97 -1.66 3.03
C ALA A 359 11.64 -2.83 2.10
N ARG A 360 12.56 -3.80 1.99
CA ARG A 360 12.37 -5.04 1.23
C ARG A 360 12.31 -6.23 2.17
N VAL A 361 11.26 -7.04 2.04
CA VAL A 361 11.17 -8.37 2.63
C VAL A 361 11.41 -9.37 1.51
N ALA A 362 12.47 -10.16 1.61
CA ALA A 362 12.82 -11.12 0.57
C ALA A 362 11.81 -12.27 0.50
N ALA A 363 11.52 -12.72 -0.73
CA ALA A 363 10.82 -13.97 -0.96
C ALA A 363 11.63 -15.17 -0.42
N GLN A 364 10.95 -16.15 0.15
CA GLN A 364 11.52 -17.44 0.54
C GLN A 364 11.30 -18.50 -0.52
#